data_df3c3488fd101feb0f6ae5b95d4c1aba
#
_entry.id   df3c3488fd101feb0f6ae5b95d4c1aba
#
_cell.length_a   1.000
_cell.length_b   1.000
_cell.length_c   1.000
_cell.angle_alpha   90.00
_cell.angle_beta   90.00
_cell.angle_gamma   90.00
#
_symmetry.space_group_name_H-M   'P 1'
#
loop_
_entity.id
_entity.type
_entity.pdbx_description
1 polymer ?
#
loop_
_entity_poly.entity_id
_entity_poly.type
_entity_poly.pdbx_seq_one_letter_code
_entity_poly.pdbx_strand_id
1 'polypeptide(L)'
;RVVHANEPGVAADFADVKYTVDEALQLVRASVHALNDNATNLSVQLERIVEGARSDSGPQIELEVLTEHAPANVANCFAAVLREALSNAMRHAHAKTITVRCMEHPSFYQLIVTDDGADATPASSSNVAEGMGLVSMRERVEALGGTFTAGLRAGAPGWRVFATVPKQQGDDAR
;
A
#
# COMPACT_ATOMS: atom_id res chain seq x y z
N ARG A 1 29.84 -53.78 -2.82
CA ARG A 1 28.51 -53.87 -2.14
C ARG A 1 28.24 -52.51 -1.49
N VAL A 2 27.50 -51.69 -2.18
CA VAL A 2 27.08 -50.36 -1.67
C VAL A 2 25.78 -50.56 -0.91
N VAL A 3 25.82 -50.25 0.37
CA VAL A 3 24.64 -50.24 1.23
C VAL A 3 24.03 -48.83 1.14
N HIS A 4 22.88 -48.69 0.50
CA HIS A 4 22.04 -47.50 0.60
C HIS A 4 21.28 -47.58 1.92
N ALA A 5 21.68 -46.78 2.90
CA ALA A 5 20.86 -46.51 4.06
C ALA A 5 19.80 -45.46 3.65
N ASN A 6 18.58 -45.91 3.53
CA ASN A 6 17.41 -45.06 3.37
C ASN A 6 17.05 -44.60 4.79
N GLU A 7 17.31 -43.32 5.14
CA GLU A 7 16.94 -42.74 6.43
C GLU A 7 15.55 -42.12 6.34
N PRO A 8 14.51 -42.73 6.91
CA PRO A 8 13.16 -42.18 6.91
C PRO A 8 12.92 -41.07 7.97
N GLY A 9 13.93 -40.75 8.79
CA GLY A 9 13.78 -39.75 9.87
C GLY A 9 13.83 -38.29 9.42
N VAL A 10 14.65 -37.96 8.41
CA VAL A 10 14.91 -36.56 8.03
C VAL A 10 13.69 -35.91 7.35
N ALA A 11 12.89 -36.66 6.63
CA ALA A 11 11.69 -36.14 5.95
C ALA A 11 10.54 -35.82 6.94
N ALA A 12 10.44 -36.57 8.04
CA ALA A 12 9.45 -36.31 9.10
C ALA A 12 9.82 -35.05 9.89
N ASP A 13 11.10 -34.87 10.22
CA ASP A 13 11.59 -33.69 10.94
C ASP A 13 11.39 -32.39 10.15
N PHE A 14 11.55 -32.41 8.81
CA PHE A 14 11.27 -31.25 7.95
C PHE A 14 9.79 -30.92 7.86
N ALA A 15 8.90 -31.92 7.90
CA ALA A 15 7.46 -31.68 7.90
C ALA A 15 6.99 -31.05 9.21
N ASP A 16 7.52 -31.50 10.34
CA ASP A 16 7.20 -30.95 11.66
C ASP A 16 7.73 -29.54 11.85
N VAL A 17 8.96 -29.23 11.37
CA VAL A 17 9.53 -27.89 11.40
C VAL A 17 8.72 -26.95 10.51
N LYS A 18 8.32 -27.37 9.32
CA LYS A 18 7.48 -26.57 8.43
C LYS A 18 6.11 -26.27 9.05
N TYR A 19 5.48 -27.28 9.65
CA TYR A 19 4.20 -27.12 10.34
C TYR A 19 4.30 -26.13 11.52
N THR A 20 5.35 -26.23 12.34
CA THR A 20 5.60 -25.35 13.47
C THR A 20 5.86 -23.90 13.02
N VAL A 21 6.60 -23.71 11.92
CA VAL A 21 6.86 -22.39 11.34
C VAL A 21 5.59 -21.79 10.75
N ASP A 22 4.77 -22.55 10.05
CA ASP A 22 3.49 -22.08 9.50
C ASP A 22 2.50 -21.72 10.61
N GLU A 23 2.43 -22.50 11.69
CA GLU A 23 1.61 -22.21 12.87
C GLU A 23 2.10 -20.94 13.59
N ALA A 24 3.41 -20.77 13.78
CA ALA A 24 3.98 -19.57 14.37
C ALA A 24 3.71 -18.32 13.49
N LEU A 25 3.81 -18.45 12.17
CA LEU A 25 3.48 -17.37 11.23
C LEU A 25 1.98 -17.02 11.26
N GLN A 26 1.09 -18.01 11.43
CA GLN A 26 -0.34 -17.76 11.59
C GLN A 26 -0.65 -17.05 12.92
N LEU A 27 -0.01 -17.45 14.02
CA LEU A 27 -0.13 -16.78 15.31
C LEU A 27 0.38 -15.35 15.27
N VAL A 28 1.51 -15.10 14.61
CA VAL A 28 2.04 -13.74 14.41
C VAL A 28 1.09 -12.91 13.55
N ARG A 29 0.56 -13.48 12.47
CA ARG A 29 -0.45 -12.79 11.63
C ARG A 29 -1.72 -12.49 12.41
N ALA A 30 -2.23 -13.44 13.19
CA ALA A 30 -3.42 -13.25 14.04
C ALA A 30 -3.17 -12.18 15.13
N SER A 31 -1.98 -12.17 15.75
CA SER A 31 -1.61 -11.15 16.74
C SER A 31 -1.46 -9.77 16.10
N VAL A 32 -0.89 -9.68 14.89
CA VAL A 32 -0.81 -8.44 14.12
C VAL A 32 -2.20 -7.98 13.69
N HIS A 33 -3.11 -8.90 13.31
CA HIS A 33 -4.51 -8.57 13.02
C HIS A 33 -5.23 -8.04 14.27
N ALA A 34 -5.10 -8.69 15.42
CA ALA A 34 -5.73 -8.26 16.67
C ALA A 34 -5.20 -6.89 17.16
N LEU A 35 -3.94 -6.56 16.87
CA LEU A 35 -3.38 -5.23 17.13
C LEU A 35 -3.83 -4.18 16.10
N ASN A 36 -4.31 -4.61 14.93
CA ASN A 36 -4.77 -3.76 13.85
C ASN A 36 -6.27 -3.41 13.93
N ASP A 37 -7.06 -4.06 14.78
CA ASP A 37 -8.50 -3.78 14.92
C ASP A 37 -8.82 -2.48 15.68
N ASN A 38 -7.80 -1.81 16.23
CA ASN A 38 -7.98 -0.50 16.82
C ASN A 38 -8.01 0.58 15.73
N ALA A 39 -9.07 1.38 15.70
CA ALA A 39 -9.16 2.52 14.83
C ALA A 39 -7.94 3.43 15.02
N THR A 40 -7.21 3.69 13.94
CA THR A 40 -6.01 4.53 13.94
C THR A 40 -6.39 5.90 13.39
N ASN A 41 -5.83 6.95 13.97
CA ASN A 41 -6.00 8.29 13.44
C ASN A 41 -5.25 8.42 12.09
N LEU A 42 -5.99 8.17 11.01
CA LEU A 42 -5.49 8.16 9.64
C LEU A 42 -5.02 9.56 9.23
N SER A 43 -5.77 10.63 9.60
CA SER A 43 -5.41 11.99 9.20
C SER A 43 -4.04 12.38 9.75
N VAL A 44 -3.81 12.17 11.04
CA VAL A 44 -2.51 12.46 11.69
C VAL A 44 -1.36 11.66 11.05
N GLN A 45 -1.62 10.42 10.66
CA GLN A 45 -0.59 9.60 10.02
C GLN A 45 -0.23 10.12 8.63
N LEU A 46 -1.21 10.50 7.81
CA LEU A 46 -0.98 11.07 6.48
C LEU A 46 -0.35 12.45 6.56
N GLU A 47 -0.80 13.32 7.48
CA GLU A 47 -0.22 14.63 7.73
C GLU A 47 1.28 14.55 8.07
N ARG A 48 1.68 13.63 8.95
CA ARG A 48 3.09 13.42 9.29
C ARG A 48 3.94 12.98 8.09
N ILE A 49 3.38 12.15 7.21
CA ILE A 49 4.08 11.71 6.00
C ILE A 49 4.27 12.89 5.05
N VAL A 50 3.23 13.68 4.82
CA VAL A 50 3.28 14.86 3.96
C VAL A 50 4.25 15.90 4.53
N GLU A 51 4.18 16.18 5.82
CA GLU A 51 5.08 17.13 6.47
C GLU A 51 6.55 16.71 6.38
N GLY A 52 6.83 15.42 6.59
CA GLY A 52 8.18 14.88 6.41
C GLY A 52 8.68 14.88 4.95
N ALA A 53 7.79 15.02 3.98
CA ALA A 53 8.11 15.08 2.56
C ALA A 53 8.29 16.51 2.04
N ARG A 54 7.77 17.52 2.74
CA ARG A 54 7.89 18.92 2.36
C ARG A 54 9.34 19.40 2.46
N SER A 55 9.75 20.19 1.49
CA SER A 55 11.05 20.89 1.49
C SER A 55 10.92 22.23 0.79
N ASP A 56 11.79 23.18 1.13
CA ASP A 56 11.78 24.55 0.58
C ASP A 56 11.98 24.61 -0.94
N SER A 57 12.65 23.59 -1.49
CA SER A 57 12.96 23.50 -2.94
C SER A 57 12.14 22.42 -3.67
N GLY A 58 11.24 21.73 -2.95
CA GLY A 58 10.42 20.67 -3.51
C GLY A 58 9.08 21.15 -4.06
N PRO A 59 8.26 20.23 -4.59
CA PRO A 59 6.91 20.56 -5.02
C PRO A 59 6.04 21.00 -3.83
N GLN A 60 5.04 21.85 -4.13
CA GLN A 60 3.98 22.12 -3.16
C GLN A 60 3.14 20.85 -2.95
N ILE A 61 2.93 20.45 -1.70
CA ILE A 61 2.08 19.29 -1.40
C ILE A 61 0.80 19.77 -0.72
N GLU A 62 -0.32 19.54 -1.39
CA GLU A 62 -1.67 19.82 -0.90
C GLU A 62 -2.28 18.54 -0.34
N LEU A 63 -2.75 18.57 0.90
CA LEU A 63 -3.38 17.43 1.56
C LEU A 63 -4.81 17.75 1.96
N GLU A 64 -5.74 16.91 1.54
CA GLU A 64 -7.14 16.94 1.95
C GLU A 64 -7.51 15.57 2.52
N VAL A 65 -7.83 15.52 3.80
CA VAL A 65 -8.28 14.30 4.48
C VAL A 65 -9.69 14.53 5.02
N LEU A 66 -10.64 13.77 4.48
CA LEU A 66 -12.06 13.86 4.83
C LEU A 66 -12.52 12.68 5.70
N THR A 67 -11.58 12.01 6.37
CA THR A 67 -11.83 10.99 7.38
C THR A 67 -10.74 11.05 8.45
N GLU A 68 -11.15 11.03 9.71
CA GLU A 68 -10.18 11.07 10.82
C GLU A 68 -9.62 9.69 11.15
N HIS A 69 -10.48 8.68 11.07
CA HIS A 69 -10.14 7.34 11.55
C HIS A 69 -10.40 6.29 10.49
N ALA A 70 -9.56 5.28 10.47
CA ALA A 70 -9.74 4.06 9.69
C ALA A 70 -9.18 2.86 10.47
N PRO A 71 -9.59 1.63 10.16
CA PRO A 71 -8.93 0.44 10.66
C PRO A 71 -7.42 0.51 10.44
N ALA A 72 -6.63 0.04 11.40
CA ALA A 72 -5.18 0.19 11.37
C ALA A 72 -4.52 -0.45 10.12
N ASN A 73 -5.07 -1.56 9.61
CA ASN A 73 -4.63 -2.18 8.37
C ASN A 73 -4.83 -1.26 7.15
N VAL A 74 -5.96 -0.55 7.07
CA VAL A 74 -6.23 0.45 6.02
C VAL A 74 -5.31 1.65 6.16
N ALA A 75 -5.17 2.19 7.38
CA ALA A 75 -4.29 3.33 7.66
C ALA A 75 -2.83 3.02 7.31
N ASN A 76 -2.32 1.84 7.69
CA ASN A 76 -0.97 1.40 7.36
C ASN A 76 -0.77 1.17 5.86
N CYS A 77 -1.77 0.61 5.17
CA CYS A 77 -1.76 0.46 3.73
C CYS A 77 -1.66 1.81 3.03
N PHE A 78 -2.55 2.74 3.34
CA PHE A 78 -2.56 4.07 2.73
C PHE A 78 -1.31 4.88 3.06
N ALA A 79 -0.77 4.76 4.27
CA ALA A 79 0.50 5.38 4.64
C ALA A 79 1.68 4.85 3.78
N ALA A 80 1.72 3.54 3.52
CA ALA A 80 2.75 2.95 2.66
C ALA A 80 2.59 3.38 1.20
N VAL A 81 1.36 3.36 0.67
CA VAL A 81 1.05 3.83 -0.68
C VAL A 81 1.41 5.31 -0.84
N LEU A 82 1.07 6.17 0.13
CA LEU A 82 1.38 7.59 0.10
C LEU A 82 2.89 7.86 0.08
N ARG A 83 3.68 7.19 0.94
CA ARG A 83 5.14 7.35 0.96
C ARG A 83 5.76 7.02 -0.40
N GLU A 84 5.35 5.90 -0.99
CA GLU A 84 5.87 5.47 -2.29
C GLU A 84 5.42 6.40 -3.42
N ALA A 85 4.15 6.82 -3.43
CA ALA A 85 3.63 7.75 -4.43
C ALA A 85 4.34 9.11 -4.37
N LEU A 86 4.56 9.68 -3.17
CA LEU A 86 5.31 10.91 -2.97
C LEU A 86 6.77 10.76 -3.43
N SER A 87 7.42 9.64 -3.05
CA SER A 87 8.78 9.35 -3.48
C SER A 87 8.90 9.28 -5.01
N ASN A 88 7.93 8.67 -5.68
CA ASN A 88 7.90 8.57 -7.14
C ASN A 88 7.67 9.93 -7.79
N ALA A 89 6.73 10.72 -7.29
CA ALA A 89 6.46 12.06 -7.80
C ALA A 89 7.70 12.98 -7.66
N MET A 90 8.38 12.95 -6.52
CA MET A 90 9.58 13.75 -6.29
C MET A 90 10.78 13.34 -7.17
N ARG A 91 10.93 12.03 -7.46
CA ARG A 91 12.05 11.52 -8.23
C ARG A 91 11.85 11.64 -9.75
N HIS A 92 10.62 11.52 -10.21
CA HIS A 92 10.35 11.26 -11.63
C HIS A 92 9.45 12.27 -12.31
N ALA A 93 8.65 13.03 -11.57
CA ALA A 93 7.61 13.83 -12.18
C ALA A 93 8.03 15.26 -12.52
N HIS A 94 9.12 15.80 -11.94
CA HIS A 94 9.43 17.24 -11.98
C HIS A 94 8.21 18.12 -11.73
N ALA A 95 7.33 17.64 -10.84
CA ALA A 95 6.06 18.26 -10.51
C ALA A 95 6.27 19.57 -9.74
N LYS A 96 5.37 20.53 -9.95
CA LYS A 96 5.28 21.75 -9.14
C LYS A 96 4.32 21.52 -7.98
N THR A 97 3.28 20.72 -8.20
CA THR A 97 2.22 20.46 -7.23
C THR A 97 1.93 18.97 -7.16
N ILE A 98 1.80 18.47 -5.93
CA ILE A 98 1.29 17.15 -5.63
C ILE A 98 0.04 17.31 -4.78
N THR A 99 -1.08 16.74 -5.22
CA THR A 99 -2.34 16.77 -4.47
C THR A 99 -2.63 15.39 -3.91
N VAL A 100 -2.88 15.32 -2.61
CA VAL A 100 -3.23 14.10 -1.87
C VAL A 100 -4.66 14.26 -1.33
N ARG A 101 -5.53 13.31 -1.65
CA ARG A 101 -6.90 13.27 -1.15
C ARG A 101 -7.18 11.92 -0.52
N CYS A 102 -7.66 11.93 0.71
CA CYS A 102 -8.11 10.73 1.40
C CYS A 102 -9.56 10.91 1.84
N MET A 103 -10.42 9.99 1.45
CA MET A 103 -11.87 10.09 1.66
C MET A 103 -12.43 8.78 2.19
N GLU A 104 -13.47 8.89 2.99
CA GLU A 104 -14.29 7.78 3.42
C GLU A 104 -15.62 7.81 2.67
N HIS A 105 -15.97 6.69 2.07
CA HIS A 105 -17.27 6.46 1.44
C HIS A 105 -18.09 5.46 2.27
N PRO A 106 -19.39 5.32 2.03
CA PRO A 106 -20.22 4.37 2.80
C PRO A 106 -19.69 2.94 2.82
N SER A 107 -19.06 2.47 1.73
CA SER A 107 -18.63 1.08 1.56
C SER A 107 -17.12 0.89 1.41
N PHE A 108 -16.33 1.96 1.30
CA PHE A 108 -14.89 1.86 1.10
C PHE A 108 -14.14 3.13 1.55
N TYR A 109 -12.84 3.01 1.76
CA TYR A 109 -11.89 4.12 1.90
C TYR A 109 -11.17 4.34 0.57
N GLN A 110 -10.79 5.59 0.28
CA GLN A 110 -10.14 5.98 -0.96
C GLN A 110 -8.94 6.87 -0.69
N LEU A 111 -7.83 6.60 -1.37
CA LEU A 111 -6.65 7.45 -1.43
C LEU A 111 -6.35 7.78 -2.89
N ILE A 112 -6.19 9.08 -3.18
CA ILE A 112 -5.79 9.60 -4.49
C ILE A 112 -4.54 10.45 -4.29
N VAL A 113 -3.50 10.19 -5.07
CA VAL A 113 -2.31 11.03 -5.16
C VAL A 113 -2.12 11.42 -6.63
N THR A 114 -2.08 12.71 -6.91
CA THR A 114 -1.84 13.23 -8.27
C THR A 114 -0.70 14.22 -8.25
N ASP A 115 0.10 14.21 -9.30
CA ASP A 115 1.06 15.27 -9.59
C ASP A 115 0.74 15.96 -10.92
N ASP A 116 1.35 17.11 -11.14
CA ASP A 116 1.22 17.91 -12.36
C ASP A 116 2.49 17.85 -13.24
N GLY A 117 3.34 16.84 -13.03
CA GLY A 117 4.62 16.70 -13.73
C GLY A 117 4.47 16.57 -15.24
N ALA A 118 5.31 17.30 -15.98
CA ALA A 118 5.18 17.45 -17.43
C ALA A 118 5.80 16.30 -18.25
N ASP A 119 6.68 15.49 -17.66
CA ASP A 119 7.54 14.55 -18.39
C ASP A 119 6.95 13.15 -18.60
N ALA A 120 5.76 12.89 -18.08
CA ALA A 120 5.05 11.65 -18.34
C ALA A 120 4.41 11.69 -19.75
N THR A 121 5.23 11.58 -20.80
CA THR A 121 4.71 11.43 -22.17
C THR A 121 4.24 9.99 -22.40
N PRO A 122 3.18 9.79 -23.23
CA PRO A 122 2.70 8.45 -23.58
C PRO A 122 3.78 7.54 -24.20
N ALA A 123 4.83 8.13 -24.79
CA ALA A 123 5.94 7.38 -25.39
C ALA A 123 6.86 6.73 -24.36
N SER A 124 6.90 7.20 -23.12
CA SER A 124 7.66 6.58 -22.03
C SER A 124 6.86 5.48 -21.30
N SER A 125 5.55 5.40 -21.52
CA SER A 125 4.68 4.44 -20.85
C SER A 125 4.62 3.06 -21.50
N SER A 126 5.12 2.89 -22.75
CA SER A 126 5.04 1.60 -23.46
C SER A 126 6.07 0.55 -23.04
N ASN A 127 7.02 0.89 -22.13
CA ASN A 127 8.04 -0.04 -21.62
C ASN A 127 8.46 0.22 -20.16
N VAL A 128 7.63 0.89 -19.36
CA VAL A 128 7.86 0.89 -17.92
C VAL A 128 7.38 -0.49 -17.44
N ALA A 129 8.31 -1.45 -17.37
CA ALA A 129 8.16 -2.55 -16.43
C ALA A 129 7.68 -1.91 -15.13
N GLU A 130 6.50 -2.31 -14.62
CA GLU A 130 6.00 -1.80 -13.34
C GLU A 130 7.15 -1.85 -12.35
N GLY A 131 7.66 -0.67 -11.95
CA GLY A 131 8.77 -0.62 -11.01
C GLY A 131 8.33 -1.32 -9.72
N MET A 132 9.25 -1.93 -8.98
CA MET A 132 8.93 -2.65 -7.74
C MET A 132 8.02 -1.86 -6.80
N GLY A 133 8.09 -0.53 -6.83
CA GLY A 133 7.21 0.35 -6.06
C GLY A 133 5.73 0.25 -6.44
N LEU A 134 5.40 0.23 -7.74
CA LEU A 134 4.02 0.09 -8.20
C LEU A 134 3.46 -1.29 -7.89
N VAL A 135 4.26 -2.34 -8.09
CA VAL A 135 3.88 -3.72 -7.73
C VAL A 135 3.60 -3.83 -6.23
N SER A 136 4.50 -3.32 -5.39
CA SER A 136 4.33 -3.35 -3.93
C SER A 136 3.10 -2.57 -3.45
N MET A 137 2.80 -1.41 -4.06
CA MET A 137 1.57 -0.66 -3.75
C MET A 137 0.32 -1.45 -4.12
N ARG A 138 0.30 -2.06 -5.31
CA ARG A 138 -0.79 -2.91 -5.79
C ARG A 138 -1.04 -4.08 -4.86
N GLU A 139 -0.01 -4.87 -4.57
CA GLU A 139 -0.10 -6.05 -3.70
C GLU A 139 -0.66 -5.70 -2.32
N ARG A 140 -0.24 -4.58 -1.73
CA ARG A 140 -0.74 -4.12 -0.42
C ARG A 140 -2.23 -3.79 -0.42
N VAL A 141 -2.69 -3.12 -1.47
CA VAL A 141 -4.10 -2.72 -1.61
C VAL A 141 -4.96 -3.95 -1.90
N GLU A 142 -4.53 -4.81 -2.82
CA GLU A 142 -5.25 -6.03 -3.19
C GLU A 142 -5.30 -7.05 -2.05
N ALA A 143 -4.27 -7.11 -1.18
CA ALA A 143 -4.28 -7.94 0.04
C ALA A 143 -5.40 -7.57 1.02
N LEU A 144 -5.93 -6.35 0.94
CA LEU A 144 -7.09 -5.89 1.71
C LEU A 144 -8.41 -5.97 0.91
N GLY A 145 -8.42 -6.66 -0.22
CA GLY A 145 -9.57 -6.75 -1.13
C GLY A 145 -9.85 -5.44 -1.88
N GLY A 146 -8.87 -4.54 -1.91
CA GLY A 146 -8.98 -3.24 -2.54
C GLY A 146 -8.67 -3.24 -4.03
N THR A 147 -8.79 -2.07 -4.65
CA THR A 147 -8.45 -1.84 -6.06
C THR A 147 -7.36 -0.77 -6.16
N PHE A 148 -6.36 -1.02 -6.98
CA PHE A 148 -5.24 -0.12 -7.23
C PHE A 148 -5.08 0.18 -8.71
N THR A 149 -4.93 1.45 -9.06
CA THR A 149 -4.53 1.89 -10.40
C THR A 149 -3.50 3.00 -10.31
N ALA A 150 -2.55 3.00 -11.24
CA ALA A 150 -1.57 4.07 -11.38
C ALA A 150 -1.33 4.32 -12.87
N GLY A 151 -1.23 5.59 -13.27
CA GLY A 151 -1.05 5.92 -14.67
C GLY A 151 -1.14 7.41 -14.95
N LEU A 152 -0.96 7.76 -16.24
CA LEU A 152 -1.12 9.12 -16.73
C LEU A 152 -2.54 9.64 -16.45
N ARG A 153 -2.63 10.93 -16.16
CA ARG A 153 -3.92 11.60 -15.98
C ARG A 153 -4.60 11.78 -17.34
N ALA A 154 -5.88 11.40 -17.40
CA ALA A 154 -6.67 11.64 -18.60
C ALA A 154 -6.97 13.14 -18.76
N GLY A 155 -6.55 13.73 -19.87
CA GLY A 155 -6.85 15.13 -20.24
C GLY A 155 -6.06 16.19 -19.44
N ALA A 156 -5.06 15.81 -18.67
CA ALA A 156 -4.20 16.73 -17.92
C ALA A 156 -2.78 16.17 -17.81
N PRO A 157 -1.74 17.01 -17.67
CA PRO A 157 -0.39 16.53 -17.43
C PRO A 157 -0.29 15.86 -16.05
N GLY A 158 0.70 14.98 -15.90
CA GLY A 158 1.04 14.34 -14.64
C GLY A 158 0.53 12.91 -14.49
N TRP A 159 0.76 12.38 -13.32
CA TRP A 159 0.47 11.00 -12.95
C TRP A 159 -0.58 10.92 -11.84
N ARG A 160 -1.30 9.84 -11.79
CA ARG A 160 -2.28 9.58 -10.73
C ARG A 160 -2.10 8.17 -10.16
N VAL A 161 -2.01 8.09 -8.84
CA VAL A 161 -2.19 6.87 -8.06
C VAL A 161 -3.58 6.92 -7.44
N PHE A 162 -4.32 5.83 -7.57
CA PHE A 162 -5.66 5.67 -7.04
C PHE A 162 -5.75 4.32 -6.33
N ALA A 163 -6.18 4.33 -5.08
CA ALA A 163 -6.36 3.14 -4.26
C ALA A 163 -7.70 3.20 -3.53
N THR A 164 -8.43 2.09 -3.51
CA THR A 164 -9.60 1.91 -2.65
C THR A 164 -9.45 0.66 -1.81
N VAL A 165 -9.98 0.67 -0.60
CA VAL A 165 -10.05 -0.50 0.28
C VAL A 165 -11.48 -0.59 0.80
N PRO A 166 -12.17 -1.73 0.60
CA PRO A 166 -13.54 -1.91 1.06
C PRO A 166 -13.59 -1.87 2.60
N LYS A 167 -14.67 -1.31 3.13
CA LYS A 167 -14.98 -1.50 4.55
C LYS A 167 -15.36 -2.95 4.77
N GLN A 168 -14.74 -3.58 5.75
CA GLN A 168 -15.21 -4.88 6.20
C GLN A 168 -16.61 -4.65 6.79
N GLN A 169 -17.61 -5.31 6.20
CA GLN A 169 -18.93 -5.37 6.82
C GLN A 169 -18.72 -6.07 8.16
N GLY A 170 -18.82 -5.29 9.25
CA GLY A 170 -18.89 -5.86 10.57
C GLY A 170 -20.03 -6.88 10.58
N ASP A 171 -19.81 -8.01 11.21
CA ASP A 171 -20.80 -9.04 11.48
C ASP A 171 -21.84 -8.49 12.51
N ASP A 172 -22.49 -7.39 12.15
CA ASP A 172 -23.60 -6.77 12.89
C ASP A 172 -24.93 -7.39 12.45
N ALA A 173 -25.00 -8.71 12.48
CA ALA A 173 -26.23 -9.44 12.33
C ALA A 173 -26.23 -10.67 13.22
N ARG A 174 -26.29 -10.46 14.57
CA ARG A 174 -26.93 -11.40 15.49
C ARG A 174 -27.31 -10.74 16.79
#